data_15286091edf1e4d8c319abe45797fa29
#
_entry.id   15286091edf1e4d8c319abe45797fa29
#
_cell.length_a   1.000
_cell.length_b   1.000
_cell.length_c   1.000
_cell.angle_alpha   90.00
_cell.angle_beta   90.00
_cell.angle_gamma   90.00
#
_symmetry.space_group_name_H-M   'P 1'
#
loop_
_entity.id
_entity.type
_entity.pdbx_description
1 polymer ?
#
loop_
_entity_poly.entity_id
_entity_poly.type
_entity_poly.pdbx_seq_one_letter_code
_entity_poly.pdbx_strand_id
1 'polypeptide(L)'
;YPQVETDGNRGGRISARKTCIYIPKGRDFYNLSTLWGNHVMKDPKSLHLKLQEYADCYSESDAARELEEISEKGAGGEVTGDITDVALKYLSSSILHGIEQEAQKLQIASEGPMQGDCKLVGKKETSLPKPPIGVAREMVGIVRCITGLEADIGESKLAYGLRNDRLEIDVTVHKSGEKEVMGLSLPTPR
;
A
#
# COMPACT_ATOMS: atom_id res chain seq x y z
N TYR A 1 40.30 -36.35 -44.80
CA TYR A 1 41.57 -36.18 -44.05
C TYR A 1 41.98 -34.70 -43.98
N PRO A 2 42.59 -34.14 -42.99
CA PRO A 2 42.80 -34.58 -41.60
C PRO A 2 42.07 -33.65 -40.61
N GLN A 3 41.81 -34.12 -39.42
CA GLN A 3 42.58 -34.03 -38.20
C GLN A 3 42.84 -32.59 -37.71
N VAL A 4 42.54 -32.33 -36.53
CA VAL A 4 43.16 -32.35 -35.18
C VAL A 4 43.07 -30.94 -34.60
N GLU A 5 42.85 -30.75 -33.44
CA GLU A 5 43.25 -30.90 -32.05
C GLU A 5 42.55 -29.79 -31.22
N THR A 6 41.92 -30.17 -30.19
CA THR A 6 42.22 -30.12 -28.77
C THR A 6 42.95 -28.86 -28.27
N ASP A 7 42.38 -28.24 -27.32
CA ASP A 7 42.84 -27.88 -25.99
C ASP A 7 41.94 -26.78 -25.46
N GLY A 8 41.40 -26.81 -24.34
CA GLY A 8 41.97 -27.15 -23.07
C GLY A 8 41.54 -26.08 -22.07
N ASN A 9 40.72 -26.51 -21.13
CA ASN A 9 41.00 -26.24 -19.75
C ASN A 9 40.47 -25.01 -19.00
N ARG A 10 39.99 -25.37 -17.83
CA ARG A 10 39.84 -24.66 -16.55
C ARG A 10 38.52 -23.90 -16.40
N GLY A 11 37.56 -24.44 -15.70
CA GLY A 11 37.70 -24.84 -14.28
C GLY A 11 37.20 -23.69 -13.41
N GLY A 12 35.90 -23.58 -13.29
CA GLY A 12 35.28 -22.69 -12.31
C GLY A 12 34.03 -23.40 -11.75
N ARG A 13 34.19 -24.14 -10.65
CA ARG A 13 33.07 -24.71 -9.89
C ARG A 13 32.28 -23.60 -9.27
N ILE A 14 31.14 -23.26 -9.85
CA ILE A 14 30.11 -22.47 -9.16
C ILE A 14 29.22 -23.47 -8.44
N SER A 15 29.37 -23.51 -7.12
CA SER A 15 28.54 -24.28 -6.20
C SER A 15 27.09 -23.83 -6.30
N ALA A 16 26.28 -24.58 -7.04
CA ALA A 16 24.85 -24.41 -7.05
C ALA A 16 24.27 -24.88 -5.71
N ARG A 17 23.94 -23.94 -4.84
CA ARG A 17 23.10 -24.23 -3.67
C ARG A 17 21.72 -24.65 -4.21
N LYS A 18 21.40 -25.91 -4.01
CA LYS A 18 20.07 -26.46 -4.29
C LYS A 18 19.07 -25.83 -3.32
N THR A 19 18.36 -24.83 -3.79
CA THR A 19 17.15 -24.37 -3.11
C THR A 19 16.05 -25.35 -3.52
N CYS A 20 15.54 -26.14 -2.58
CA CYS A 20 14.38 -27.01 -2.79
C CYS A 20 13.17 -26.15 -3.08
N ILE A 21 12.76 -26.05 -4.34
CA ILE A 21 11.50 -25.50 -4.74
C ILE A 21 10.48 -26.63 -4.65
N TYR A 22 9.56 -26.54 -3.69
CA TYR A 22 8.37 -27.38 -3.63
C TYR A 22 7.46 -27.01 -4.79
N ILE A 23 7.31 -27.91 -5.75
CA ILE A 23 6.38 -27.77 -6.89
C ILE A 23 5.12 -28.54 -6.56
N PRO A 24 3.97 -27.89 -6.30
CA PRO A 24 2.70 -28.60 -6.21
C PRO A 24 2.28 -29.09 -7.60
N LYS A 25 1.96 -30.40 -7.70
CA LYS A 25 1.37 -31.00 -8.90
C LYS A 25 -0.09 -30.58 -9.02
N GLY A 26 -0.40 -29.76 -10.03
CA GLY A 26 -1.81 -29.49 -10.41
C GLY A 26 -1.94 -28.20 -11.21
N ARG A 27 -2.08 -28.37 -12.51
CA ARG A 27 -2.62 -27.47 -13.56
C ARG A 27 -2.79 -25.97 -13.24
N ASP A 28 -2.29 -25.23 -14.21
CA ASP A 28 -2.38 -23.82 -14.54
C ASP A 28 -1.11 -23.04 -14.18
N PHE A 29 -0.18 -23.08 -15.15
CA PHE A 29 0.94 -22.17 -15.22
C PHE A 29 0.43 -20.76 -15.56
N TYR A 30 -0.16 -20.07 -14.59
CA TYR A 30 -0.19 -18.61 -14.66
C TYR A 30 1.20 -18.11 -14.33
N ASN A 31 1.72 -17.29 -15.22
CA ASN A 31 3.04 -16.69 -15.18
C ASN A 31 3.25 -15.95 -13.84
N LEU A 32 3.89 -16.62 -12.86
CA LEU A 32 4.17 -16.07 -11.53
C LEU A 32 5.14 -14.87 -11.57
N SER A 33 5.73 -14.57 -12.72
CA SER A 33 6.68 -13.45 -12.86
C SER A 33 6.00 -12.07 -12.87
N THR A 34 4.69 -11.98 -13.07
CA THR A 34 3.93 -10.73 -13.06
C THR A 34 3.33 -10.38 -11.70
N LEU A 35 3.35 -11.29 -10.73
CA LEU A 35 2.81 -11.04 -9.38
C LEU A 35 3.87 -10.46 -8.41
N TRP A 36 5.13 -10.51 -8.78
CA TRP A 36 6.24 -9.96 -7.97
C TRP A 36 6.88 -8.79 -8.72
N GLY A 37 6.05 -7.81 -9.12
CA GLY A 37 6.58 -6.52 -9.54
C GLY A 37 7.43 -5.97 -8.40
N ASN A 38 8.71 -5.71 -8.69
CA ASN A 38 9.74 -5.06 -7.88
C ASN A 38 9.28 -4.63 -6.48
N HIS A 39 9.12 -5.59 -5.57
CA HIS A 39 8.98 -5.30 -4.16
C HIS A 39 10.38 -4.92 -3.67
N VAL A 40 10.79 -3.69 -3.93
CA VAL A 40 11.80 -3.03 -3.12
C VAL A 40 11.28 -3.19 -1.70
N MET A 41 12.03 -3.88 -0.84
CA MET A 41 11.68 -4.01 0.58
C MET A 41 11.54 -2.59 1.13
N LYS A 42 10.28 -2.16 1.31
CA LYS A 42 9.98 -0.84 1.82
C LYS A 42 10.30 -0.85 3.31
N ASP A 43 11.20 0.01 3.71
CA ASP A 43 11.55 0.17 5.12
C ASP A 43 10.36 0.82 5.86
N PRO A 44 9.77 0.14 6.89
CA PRO A 44 8.64 0.66 7.64
C PRO A 44 8.89 2.06 8.23
N LYS A 45 10.12 2.32 8.70
CA LYS A 45 10.50 3.62 9.27
C LYS A 45 10.49 4.72 8.22
N SER A 46 11.02 4.43 7.04
CA SER A 46 11.03 5.37 5.92
C SER A 46 9.62 5.71 5.44
N LEU A 47 8.73 4.71 5.33
CA LEU A 47 7.34 4.92 4.98
C LEU A 47 6.61 5.75 6.04
N HIS A 48 6.86 5.47 7.32
CA HIS A 48 6.26 6.21 8.42
C HIS A 48 6.71 7.67 8.43
N LEU A 49 8.01 7.93 8.24
CA LEU A 49 8.53 9.30 8.14
C LEU A 49 7.91 10.06 6.97
N LYS A 50 7.82 9.46 5.78
CA LYS A 50 7.16 10.09 4.63
C LYS A 50 5.69 10.38 4.88
N LEU A 51 4.97 9.47 5.56
CA LEU A 51 3.57 9.72 5.93
C LEU A 51 3.45 10.95 6.85
N GLN A 52 4.37 11.11 7.80
CA GLN A 52 4.44 12.30 8.68
C GLN A 52 4.74 13.57 7.88
N GLU A 53 5.73 13.53 6.97
CA GLU A 53 6.07 14.67 6.10
C GLU A 53 4.85 15.13 5.30
N TYR A 54 4.07 14.21 4.75
CA TYR A 54 2.83 14.56 4.04
C TYR A 54 1.75 15.10 4.98
N ALA A 55 1.63 14.58 6.20
CA ALA A 55 0.72 15.13 7.20
C ALA A 55 1.03 16.59 7.51
N ASP A 56 2.30 16.92 7.70
CA ASP A 56 2.74 18.29 7.97
C ASP A 56 2.51 19.18 6.74
N CYS A 57 2.89 18.73 5.54
CA CYS A 57 2.71 19.50 4.31
C CYS A 57 1.25 19.81 4.01
N TYR A 58 0.34 18.86 4.21
CA TYR A 58 -1.07 19.03 3.88
C TYR A 58 -1.92 19.58 5.03
N SER A 59 -1.36 19.74 6.24
CA SER A 59 -2.08 20.29 7.38
C SER A 59 -2.55 21.74 7.18
N GLU A 60 -1.97 22.45 6.22
CA GLU A 60 -2.32 23.82 5.84
C GLU A 60 -2.98 23.92 4.46
N SER A 61 -3.16 22.80 3.75
CA SER A 61 -3.77 22.73 2.43
C SER A 61 -5.20 22.21 2.50
N ASP A 62 -5.95 22.37 1.40
CA ASP A 62 -7.29 21.81 1.24
C ASP A 62 -7.18 20.30 0.93
N ALA A 63 -7.31 19.47 1.97
CA ALA A 63 -7.20 18.03 1.86
C ALA A 63 -8.25 17.43 0.90
N ALA A 64 -9.45 18.00 0.82
CA ALA A 64 -10.50 17.54 -0.09
C ALA A 64 -10.10 17.74 -1.55
N ARG A 65 -9.53 18.89 -1.87
CA ARG A 65 -9.03 19.21 -3.22
C ARG A 65 -7.89 18.27 -3.64
N GLU A 66 -6.96 17.97 -2.74
CA GLU A 66 -5.87 17.03 -3.03
C GLU A 66 -6.40 15.62 -3.36
N LEU A 67 -7.43 15.17 -2.64
CA LEU A 67 -8.08 13.88 -2.91
C LEU A 67 -8.74 13.84 -4.29
N GLU A 68 -9.43 14.92 -4.69
CA GLU A 68 -10.04 15.06 -6.01
C GLU A 68 -8.97 15.01 -7.12
N GLU A 69 -7.91 15.80 -7.00
CA GLU A 69 -6.83 15.85 -7.99
C GLU A 69 -6.15 14.48 -8.19
N ILE A 70 -5.89 13.74 -7.10
CA ILE A 70 -5.28 12.40 -7.19
C ILE A 70 -6.25 11.42 -7.86
N SER A 71 -7.53 11.49 -7.51
CA SER A 71 -8.56 10.61 -8.07
C SER A 71 -8.77 10.85 -9.57
N GLU A 72 -8.82 12.11 -10.00
CA GLU A 72 -8.98 12.49 -11.41
C GLU A 72 -7.77 12.07 -12.26
N LYS A 73 -6.56 12.34 -11.79
CA LYS A 73 -5.33 11.94 -12.49
C LYS A 73 -5.21 10.42 -12.64
N GLY A 74 -5.80 9.65 -11.72
CA GLY A 74 -5.79 8.19 -11.72
C GLY A 74 -7.02 7.55 -12.37
N ALA A 75 -8.03 8.29 -12.77
CA ALA A 75 -9.27 7.76 -13.35
C ALA A 75 -9.06 6.98 -14.65
N GLY A 76 -7.95 7.22 -15.37
CA GLY A 76 -7.51 6.46 -16.55
C GLY A 76 -6.81 5.14 -16.26
N GLY A 77 -6.62 4.77 -14.99
CA GLY A 77 -5.95 3.53 -14.56
C GLY A 77 -4.42 3.60 -14.56
N GLU A 78 -3.82 4.62 -15.14
CA GLU A 78 -2.37 4.84 -15.08
C GLU A 78 -2.04 5.93 -14.05
N VAL A 79 -1.36 5.49 -12.99
CA VAL A 79 -0.78 6.41 -12.01
C VAL A 79 0.55 6.92 -12.55
N THR A 80 0.62 8.21 -12.89
CA THR A 80 1.87 8.85 -13.31
C THR A 80 2.74 9.10 -12.08
N GLY A 81 3.88 8.40 -11.98
CA GLY A 81 4.85 8.56 -10.90
C GLY A 81 4.97 7.34 -9.98
N ASP A 82 5.62 7.52 -8.83
CA ASP A 82 5.76 6.46 -7.83
C ASP A 82 4.41 6.23 -7.12
N ILE A 83 3.83 5.08 -7.33
CA ILE A 83 2.55 4.68 -6.72
C ILE A 83 2.57 4.77 -5.19
N THR A 84 3.72 4.51 -4.57
CA THR A 84 3.90 4.62 -3.11
C THR A 84 3.74 6.07 -2.66
N ASP A 85 4.30 6.99 -3.41
CA ASP A 85 4.22 8.42 -3.13
C ASP A 85 2.77 8.93 -3.26
N VAL A 86 2.09 8.54 -4.33
CA VAL A 86 0.67 8.85 -4.55
C VAL A 86 -0.21 8.26 -3.46
N ALA A 87 0.05 7.01 -3.05
CA ALA A 87 -0.70 6.35 -1.98
C ALA A 87 -0.49 7.01 -0.61
N LEU A 88 0.74 7.42 -0.30
CA LEU A 88 1.05 8.17 0.94
C LEU A 88 0.33 9.52 0.97
N LYS A 89 0.33 10.26 -0.15
CA LYS A 89 -0.40 11.53 -0.29
C LYS A 89 -1.89 11.32 -0.06
N TYR A 90 -2.49 10.37 -0.77
CA TYR A 90 -3.91 10.09 -0.65
C TYR A 90 -4.29 9.65 0.77
N LEU A 91 -3.49 8.77 1.39
CA LEU A 91 -3.71 8.30 2.76
C LEU A 91 -3.65 9.45 3.76
N SER A 92 -2.61 10.30 3.67
CA SER A 92 -2.45 11.46 4.54
C SER A 92 -3.61 12.45 4.40
N SER A 93 -3.98 12.83 3.16
CA SER A 93 -5.11 13.73 2.90
C SER A 93 -6.45 13.14 3.37
N SER A 94 -6.65 11.82 3.23
CA SER A 94 -7.85 11.15 3.73
C SER A 94 -7.97 11.17 5.25
N ILE A 95 -6.86 10.97 5.97
CA ILE A 95 -6.82 11.05 7.44
C ILE A 95 -7.09 12.49 7.89
N LEU A 96 -6.41 13.47 7.31
CA LEU A 96 -6.58 14.89 7.63
C LEU A 96 -8.03 15.34 7.40
N HIS A 97 -8.57 15.06 6.22
CA HIS A 97 -9.96 15.38 5.89
C HIS A 97 -10.95 14.69 6.84
N GLY A 98 -10.69 13.42 7.21
CA GLY A 98 -11.49 12.71 8.18
C GLY A 98 -11.49 13.36 9.57
N ILE A 99 -10.34 13.86 10.03
CA ILE A 99 -10.22 14.60 11.30
C ILE A 99 -10.97 15.92 11.21
N GLU A 100 -10.84 16.67 10.13
CA GLU A 100 -11.54 17.94 9.89
C GLU A 100 -13.06 17.76 9.85
N GLN A 101 -13.54 16.65 9.30
CA GLN A 101 -14.97 16.31 9.24
C GLN A 101 -15.50 15.65 10.53
N GLU A 102 -14.69 15.57 11.57
CA GLU A 102 -15.03 14.87 12.83
C GLU A 102 -15.50 13.43 12.60
N ALA A 103 -14.97 12.78 11.57
CA ALA A 103 -15.29 11.39 11.29
C ALA A 103 -14.67 10.48 12.37
N GLN A 104 -15.40 9.41 12.72
CA GLN A 104 -14.95 8.44 13.71
C GLN A 104 -14.01 7.39 13.09
N LYS A 105 -14.18 7.12 11.79
CA LYS A 105 -13.45 6.07 11.09
C LYS A 105 -13.26 6.41 9.62
N LEU A 106 -12.05 6.18 9.13
CA LEU A 106 -11.76 6.09 7.70
C LEU A 106 -11.75 4.60 7.31
N GLN A 107 -12.52 4.24 6.32
CA GLN A 107 -12.57 2.89 5.77
C GLN A 107 -12.01 2.91 4.35
N ILE A 108 -11.07 2.01 4.09
CA ILE A 108 -10.44 1.83 2.79
C ILE A 108 -10.70 0.40 2.35
N ALA A 109 -11.28 0.20 1.17
CA ALA A 109 -11.51 -1.11 0.60
C ALA A 109 -10.78 -1.22 -0.75
N SER A 110 -9.97 -2.26 -0.89
CA SER A 110 -9.31 -2.61 -2.14
C SER A 110 -10.11 -3.70 -2.86
N GLU A 111 -11.35 -3.39 -3.21
CA GLU A 111 -12.28 -4.28 -3.88
C GLU A 111 -12.61 -3.74 -5.28
N GLY A 112 -12.66 -4.64 -6.26
CA GLY A 112 -13.04 -4.29 -7.63
C GLY A 112 -11.86 -4.25 -8.61
N PRO A 113 -12.17 -4.14 -9.91
CA PRO A 113 -11.15 -4.27 -10.94
C PRO A 113 -10.35 -2.99 -11.21
N MET A 114 -10.91 -1.81 -11.00
CA MET A 114 -10.29 -0.56 -11.42
C MET A 114 -10.15 0.49 -10.30
N GLN A 115 -11.07 0.57 -9.38
CA GLN A 115 -11.08 1.59 -8.33
C GLN A 115 -11.26 0.96 -6.95
N GLY A 116 -10.57 1.54 -5.96
CA GLY A 116 -10.82 1.27 -4.56
C GLY A 116 -12.02 2.07 -4.06
N ASP A 117 -12.45 1.77 -2.84
CA ASP A 117 -13.50 2.53 -2.16
C ASP A 117 -12.93 3.13 -0.88
N CYS A 118 -13.17 4.42 -0.66
CA CYS A 118 -12.76 5.14 0.53
C CYS A 118 -13.96 5.88 1.11
N LYS A 119 -14.18 5.70 2.42
CA LYS A 119 -15.33 6.27 3.12
C LYS A 119 -14.96 6.80 4.48
N LEU A 120 -15.54 7.92 4.81
CA LEU A 120 -15.56 8.43 6.18
C LEU A 120 -16.84 7.99 6.86
N VAL A 121 -16.70 7.38 8.02
CA VAL A 121 -17.82 6.93 8.84
C VAL A 121 -17.84 7.76 10.12
N GLY A 122 -18.95 8.42 10.37
CA GLY A 122 -19.18 9.26 11.53
C GLY A 122 -20.68 9.39 11.79
N LYS A 123 -21.16 10.58 12.11
CA LYS A 123 -22.59 10.88 12.20
C LYS A 123 -23.31 10.62 10.86
N LYS A 124 -22.59 10.79 9.76
CA LYS A 124 -23.00 10.44 8.40
C LYS A 124 -21.87 9.68 7.73
N GLU A 125 -22.22 8.80 6.82
CA GLU A 125 -21.25 8.16 5.94
C GLU A 125 -21.04 9.07 4.72
N THR A 126 -19.77 9.40 4.45
CA THR A 126 -19.37 10.24 3.32
C THR A 126 -18.37 9.47 2.47
N SER A 127 -18.65 9.28 1.20
CA SER A 127 -17.70 8.68 0.26
C SER A 127 -16.68 9.73 -0.15
N LEU A 128 -15.41 9.35 -0.10
CA LEU A 128 -14.31 10.14 -0.66
C LEU A 128 -14.17 9.87 -2.16
N PRO A 129 -13.48 10.75 -2.90
CA PRO A 129 -13.12 10.48 -4.30
C PRO A 129 -12.44 9.11 -4.42
N LYS A 130 -12.86 8.29 -5.36
CA LYS A 130 -12.37 6.89 -5.44
C LYS A 130 -10.95 6.83 -5.97
N PRO A 131 -9.98 6.28 -5.21
CA PRO A 131 -8.63 6.11 -5.70
C PRO A 131 -8.56 4.99 -6.74
N PRO A 132 -7.59 5.03 -7.67
CA PRO A 132 -7.26 3.87 -8.49
C PRO A 132 -7.00 2.64 -7.64
N ILE A 133 -7.36 1.45 -8.12
CA ILE A 133 -7.24 0.21 -7.34
C ILE A 133 -5.79 -0.05 -6.89
N GLY A 134 -4.81 0.28 -7.72
CA GLY A 134 -3.40 0.18 -7.37
C GLY A 134 -3.03 1.07 -6.18
N VAL A 135 -3.56 2.29 -6.13
CA VAL A 135 -3.35 3.22 -5.01
C VAL A 135 -4.01 2.70 -3.75
N ALA A 136 -5.25 2.21 -3.83
CA ALA A 136 -5.95 1.64 -2.68
C ALA A 136 -5.21 0.43 -2.07
N ARG A 137 -4.74 -0.49 -2.91
CA ARG A 137 -3.92 -1.64 -2.48
C ARG A 137 -2.60 -1.20 -1.85
N GLU A 138 -1.97 -0.20 -2.44
CA GLU A 138 -0.72 0.33 -1.94
C GLU A 138 -0.90 1.02 -0.57
N MET A 139 -1.99 1.79 -0.37
CA MET A 139 -2.32 2.38 0.92
C MET A 139 -2.47 1.33 2.03
N VAL A 140 -3.20 0.24 1.75
CA VAL A 140 -3.33 -0.89 2.69
C VAL A 140 -1.98 -1.52 2.96
N GLY A 141 -1.16 -1.75 1.92
CA GLY A 141 0.20 -2.29 2.04
C GLY A 141 1.13 -1.42 2.88
N ILE A 142 1.07 -0.09 2.72
CA ILE A 142 1.84 0.88 3.51
C ILE A 142 1.47 0.78 4.99
N VAL A 143 0.19 0.81 5.32
CA VAL A 143 -0.26 0.74 6.72
C VAL A 143 0.11 -0.61 7.33
N ARG A 144 -0.07 -1.71 6.63
CA ARG A 144 0.39 -3.04 7.07
C ARG A 144 1.89 -3.05 7.35
N CYS A 145 2.69 -2.49 6.44
CA CYS A 145 4.13 -2.43 6.59
C CYS A 145 4.54 -1.61 7.82
N ILE A 146 3.96 -0.43 8.03
CA ILE A 146 4.28 0.46 9.17
C ILE A 146 3.86 -0.20 10.50
N THR A 147 2.72 -0.87 10.52
CA THR A 147 2.13 -1.44 11.75
C THR A 147 2.56 -2.89 12.03
N GLY A 148 3.25 -3.53 11.08
CA GLY A 148 3.63 -4.95 11.19
C GLY A 148 2.46 -5.93 11.10
N LEU A 149 1.34 -5.53 10.50
CA LEU A 149 0.15 -6.38 10.33
C LEU A 149 0.33 -7.36 9.16
N GLU A 150 0.69 -8.61 9.44
CA GLU A 150 0.85 -9.66 8.44
C GLU A 150 -0.40 -10.54 8.29
N ALA A 151 -1.20 -10.67 9.35
CA ALA A 151 -2.38 -11.52 9.36
C ALA A 151 -3.51 -11.01 8.45
N ASP A 152 -4.33 -11.91 7.93
CA ASP A 152 -5.50 -11.56 7.11
C ASP A 152 -6.58 -10.83 7.92
N ILE A 153 -6.65 -11.11 9.22
CA ILE A 153 -7.50 -10.39 10.18
C ILE A 153 -6.62 -9.97 11.35
N GLY A 154 -6.62 -8.68 11.67
CA GLY A 154 -5.77 -8.18 12.74
C GLY A 154 -6.06 -6.74 13.12
N GLU A 155 -5.51 -6.37 14.26
CA GLU A 155 -5.58 -5.02 14.81
C GLU A 155 -4.19 -4.56 15.20
N SER A 156 -3.93 -3.28 15.05
CA SER A 156 -2.67 -2.64 15.45
C SER A 156 -2.89 -1.14 15.68
N LYS A 157 -1.83 -0.44 16.04
CA LYS A 157 -1.85 1.01 16.22
C LYS A 157 -0.88 1.70 15.27
N LEU A 158 -1.37 2.74 14.63
CA LEU A 158 -0.59 3.64 13.80
C LEU A 158 -0.37 4.95 14.58
N ALA A 159 0.89 5.28 14.84
CA ALA A 159 1.22 6.60 15.36
C ALA A 159 1.19 7.61 14.21
N TYR A 160 0.42 8.67 14.35
CA TYR A 160 0.28 9.72 13.35
C TYR A 160 0.53 11.08 13.98
N GLY A 161 1.54 11.80 13.47
CA GLY A 161 1.83 13.16 13.91
C GLY A 161 0.93 14.13 13.17
N LEU A 162 0.35 15.07 13.90
CA LEU A 162 -0.40 16.18 13.32
C LEU A 162 -0.01 17.46 14.05
N ARG A 163 0.68 18.35 13.35
CA ARG A 163 1.25 19.58 13.93
C ARG A 163 2.19 19.23 15.11
N ASN A 164 1.84 19.63 16.32
CA ASN A 164 2.63 19.35 17.53
C ASN A 164 2.10 18.16 18.35
N ASP A 165 1.02 17.52 17.88
CA ASP A 165 0.36 16.43 18.57
C ASP A 165 0.69 15.08 17.96
N ARG A 166 0.78 14.05 18.80
CA ARG A 166 0.89 12.67 18.37
C ARG A 166 -0.43 11.97 18.60
N LEU A 167 -1.05 11.53 17.52
CA LEU A 167 -2.30 10.79 17.55
C LEU A 167 -2.00 9.28 17.47
N GLU A 168 -2.77 8.48 18.19
CA GLU A 168 -2.81 7.04 18.00
C GLU A 168 -4.09 6.69 17.26
N ILE A 169 -3.94 6.05 16.10
CA ILE A 169 -5.03 5.59 15.24
C ILE A 169 -5.10 4.07 15.36
N ASP A 170 -6.22 3.53 15.84
CA ASP A 170 -6.43 2.09 15.85
C ASP A 170 -6.72 1.62 14.42
N VAL A 171 -5.96 0.62 13.99
CA VAL A 171 -6.03 0.04 12.65
C VAL A 171 -6.65 -1.34 12.74
N THR A 172 -7.66 -1.59 11.95
CA THR A 172 -8.27 -2.91 11.78
C THR A 172 -8.14 -3.35 10.33
N VAL A 173 -7.78 -4.62 10.10
CA VAL A 173 -7.69 -5.18 8.75
C VAL A 173 -8.50 -6.47 8.68
N HIS A 174 -9.25 -6.61 7.61
CA HIS A 174 -9.99 -7.81 7.27
C HIS A 174 -9.82 -8.13 5.80
N LYS A 175 -9.16 -9.26 5.50
CA LYS A 175 -8.95 -9.76 4.15
C LYS A 175 -9.74 -11.04 3.95
N SER A 176 -10.48 -11.10 2.85
CA SER A 176 -11.24 -12.28 2.44
C SER A 176 -11.07 -12.48 0.93
N GLY A 177 -10.23 -13.41 0.54
CA GLY A 177 -9.85 -13.62 -0.86
C GLY A 177 -9.11 -12.40 -1.43
N GLU A 178 -9.63 -11.82 -2.51
CA GLU A 178 -9.07 -10.62 -3.13
C GLU A 178 -9.59 -9.30 -2.51
N LYS A 179 -10.61 -9.39 -1.68
CA LYS A 179 -11.18 -8.25 -0.98
C LYS A 179 -10.42 -7.99 0.30
N GLU A 180 -9.93 -6.79 0.45
CA GLU A 180 -9.29 -6.34 1.67
C GLU A 180 -9.90 -5.01 2.12
N VAL A 181 -10.35 -4.98 3.38
CA VAL A 181 -10.93 -3.80 4.00
C VAL A 181 -10.10 -3.40 5.20
N MET A 182 -9.68 -2.16 5.23
CA MET A 182 -8.96 -1.56 6.34
C MET A 182 -9.78 -0.44 6.97
N GLY A 183 -9.82 -0.42 8.28
CA GLY A 183 -10.44 0.65 9.06
C GLY A 183 -9.41 1.36 9.92
N LEU A 184 -9.44 2.68 9.89
CA LEU A 184 -8.62 3.56 10.71
C LEU A 184 -9.57 4.35 11.63
N SER A 185 -9.51 4.11 12.95
CA SER A 185 -10.32 4.84 13.93
C SER A 185 -9.67 6.19 14.19
N LEU A 186 -10.33 7.25 13.75
CA LEU A 186 -9.82 8.60 13.86
C LEU A 186 -10.09 9.19 15.25
N PRO A 187 -9.14 9.91 15.85
CA PRO A 187 -9.36 10.58 17.10
C PRO A 187 -10.39 11.72 16.93
N THR A 188 -11.38 11.75 17.82
CA THR A 188 -12.31 12.88 17.85
C THR A 188 -11.58 14.09 18.45
N PRO A 189 -11.58 15.26 17.80
CA PRO A 189 -11.01 16.47 18.39
C PRO A 189 -11.73 16.77 19.71
N ARG A 190 -10.94 17.05 20.73
CA ARG A 190 -11.43 17.45 22.05
C ARG A 190 -11.72 18.94 22.10
#